data_5c798d19036ab606d67fde133d4148d7
#
_entry.id   5c798d19036ab606d67fde133d4148d7
#
_cell.length_a   1.000
_cell.length_b   1.000
_cell.length_c   1.000
_cell.angle_alpha   90.00
_cell.angle_beta   90.00
_cell.angle_gamma   90.00
#
_symmetry.space_group_name_H-M   'P 1'
#
loop_
_entity.id
_entity.type
_entity.pdbx_description
1 polymer ?
#
loop_
_entity_poly.entity_id
_entity_poly.type
_entity_poly.pdbx_seq_one_letter_code
_entity_poly.pdbx_strand_id
1 'polypeptide(L)'
;VEEYYEFLINKFEKYKKIKIHNFGLLDKTFETKISKLGAGSSIFTRSEGVAEQKIFIKAATEFIKEEKLTEIDLLYMNIEGSEYQLLANLIESNEIMKIKHLQVQFHNYVDNSKIKRKEIRKQLNKTHKCIFNFPFIWERWDRRK
;
A
#
# COMPACT_ATOMS: atom_id res chain seq x y z
N VAL A 1 -9.09 -9.10 -4.51
CA VAL A 1 -9.63 -10.16 -5.37
C VAL A 1 -10.31 -11.19 -4.48
N GLU A 2 -11.59 -11.52 -4.75
CA GLU A 2 -12.45 -12.35 -3.90
C GLU A 2 -11.82 -13.71 -3.57
N GLU A 3 -11.33 -14.40 -4.57
CA GLU A 3 -10.70 -15.72 -4.41
C GLU A 3 -9.53 -15.73 -3.41
N TYR A 4 -8.73 -14.64 -3.43
CA TYR A 4 -7.61 -14.51 -2.48
C TYR A 4 -8.10 -14.15 -1.08
N TYR A 5 -9.17 -13.36 -0.97
CA TYR A 5 -9.80 -13.05 0.30
C TYR A 5 -10.34 -14.31 0.96
N GLU A 6 -11.14 -15.11 0.25
CA GLU A 6 -11.67 -16.37 0.73
C GLU A 6 -10.56 -17.37 1.14
N PHE A 7 -9.53 -17.49 0.28
CA PHE A 7 -8.36 -18.31 0.61
C PHE A 7 -7.69 -17.86 1.91
N LEU A 8 -7.48 -16.54 2.09
CA LEU A 8 -6.81 -16.00 3.27
C LEU A 8 -7.66 -16.16 4.53
N ILE A 9 -8.97 -15.93 4.46
CA ILE A 9 -9.89 -16.16 5.57
C ILE A 9 -9.78 -17.60 6.06
N ASN A 10 -9.91 -18.58 5.15
CA ASN A 10 -9.82 -20.00 5.48
C ASN A 10 -8.45 -20.38 6.06
N LYS A 11 -7.38 -19.85 5.46
CA LYS A 11 -6.00 -20.14 5.90
C LYS A 11 -5.70 -19.61 7.28
N PHE A 12 -6.22 -18.44 7.64
CA PHE A 12 -5.89 -17.74 8.88
C PHE A 12 -7.01 -17.76 9.92
N GLU A 13 -8.09 -18.51 9.72
CA GLU A 13 -9.25 -18.62 10.63
C GLU A 13 -8.86 -18.86 12.09
N LYS A 14 -7.85 -19.70 12.32
CA LYS A 14 -7.36 -20.06 13.66
C LYS A 14 -6.57 -18.95 14.36
N TYR A 15 -6.16 -17.91 13.63
CA TYR A 15 -5.28 -16.87 14.14
C TYR A 15 -6.06 -15.62 14.52
N LYS A 16 -6.61 -15.58 15.74
CA LYS A 16 -7.47 -14.50 16.25
C LYS A 16 -6.87 -13.07 16.16
N LYS A 17 -5.54 -12.97 16.03
CA LYS A 17 -4.84 -11.67 15.92
C LYS A 17 -4.73 -11.19 14.48
N ILE A 18 -5.11 -11.98 13.48
CA ILE A 18 -5.08 -11.61 12.08
C ILE A 18 -6.46 -11.13 11.67
N LYS A 19 -6.54 -9.90 11.17
CA LYS A 19 -7.74 -9.35 10.54
C LYS A 19 -7.49 -9.30 9.03
N ILE A 20 -8.40 -9.84 8.24
CA ILE A 20 -8.34 -9.84 6.79
C ILE A 20 -9.49 -9.00 6.26
N HIS A 21 -9.18 -8.09 5.36
CA HIS A 21 -10.16 -7.16 4.79
C HIS A 21 -10.29 -7.36 3.29
N ASN A 22 -11.52 -7.33 2.76
CA ASN A 22 -11.80 -7.44 1.33
C ASN A 22 -11.87 -6.06 0.66
N PHE A 23 -10.85 -5.25 0.87
CA PHE A 23 -10.69 -3.97 0.21
C PHE A 23 -9.21 -3.58 0.06
N GLY A 24 -8.91 -2.68 -0.86
CA GLY A 24 -7.60 -2.05 -0.97
C GLY A 24 -7.54 -0.75 -0.17
N LEU A 25 -6.33 -0.30 0.18
CA LEU A 25 -6.09 1.00 0.81
C LEU A 25 -5.41 1.94 -0.19
N LEU A 26 -5.92 3.18 -0.27
CA LEU A 26 -5.36 4.23 -1.10
C LEU A 26 -5.62 5.62 -0.47
N ASP A 27 -5.51 6.68 -1.24
CA ASP A 27 -5.71 8.07 -0.80
C ASP A 27 -7.18 8.45 -0.57
N LYS A 28 -8.12 7.77 -1.22
CA LYS A 28 -9.56 8.05 -1.15
C LYS A 28 -10.40 6.78 -1.27
N THR A 29 -11.66 6.90 -0.86
CA THR A 29 -12.64 5.81 -0.91
C THR A 29 -13.40 5.83 -2.23
N PHE A 30 -13.40 4.71 -2.97
CA PHE A 30 -14.13 4.54 -4.22
C PHE A 30 -14.23 3.08 -4.64
N GLU A 31 -15.12 2.79 -5.58
CA GLU A 31 -15.17 1.50 -6.29
C GLU A 31 -14.43 1.60 -7.61
N THR A 32 -13.73 0.54 -7.97
CA THR A 32 -13.03 0.41 -9.24
C THR A 32 -12.99 -1.03 -9.71
N LYS A 33 -12.30 -1.28 -10.81
CA LYS A 33 -12.04 -2.62 -11.32
C LYS A 33 -10.53 -2.90 -11.29
N ILE A 34 -10.18 -4.13 -10.99
CA ILE A 34 -8.82 -4.65 -11.05
C ILE A 34 -8.75 -5.76 -12.08
N SER A 35 -7.68 -5.78 -12.88
CA SER A 35 -7.41 -6.88 -13.81
C SER A 35 -6.87 -8.08 -13.05
N LYS A 36 -7.42 -9.27 -13.30
CA LYS A 36 -7.01 -10.52 -12.65
C LYS A 36 -5.73 -11.07 -13.28
N LEU A 37 -4.58 -10.56 -12.91
CA LEU A 37 -3.26 -10.97 -13.37
C LEU A 37 -2.46 -11.77 -12.31
N GLY A 38 -3.16 -12.43 -11.39
CA GLY A 38 -2.51 -13.09 -10.27
C GLY A 38 -1.79 -12.09 -9.36
N ALA A 39 -0.51 -12.35 -9.04
CA ALA A 39 0.28 -11.47 -8.19
C ALA A 39 0.52 -10.07 -8.80
N GLY A 40 0.41 -9.90 -10.12
CA GLY A 40 0.54 -8.61 -10.82
C GLY A 40 -0.78 -7.87 -11.02
N SER A 41 -1.84 -8.21 -10.29
CA SER A 41 -3.14 -7.54 -10.38
C SER A 41 -3.02 -6.07 -9.98
N SER A 42 -3.38 -5.14 -10.88
CA SER A 42 -3.21 -3.70 -10.69
C SER A 42 -4.45 -2.93 -11.15
N ILE A 43 -4.71 -1.78 -10.53
CA ILE A 43 -5.71 -0.82 -10.99
C ILE A 43 -5.19 0.03 -12.16
N PHE A 44 -3.88 0.03 -12.42
CA PHE A 44 -3.23 0.80 -13.48
C PHE A 44 -3.03 0.00 -14.77
N THR A 45 -2.94 -1.32 -14.69
CA THR A 45 -2.67 -2.17 -15.84
C THR A 45 -3.97 -2.77 -16.35
N ARG A 46 -4.40 -2.35 -17.53
CA ARG A 46 -5.50 -2.99 -18.27
C ARG A 46 -4.88 -3.79 -19.42
N SER A 47 -5.10 -5.07 -19.43
CA SER A 47 -4.68 -5.95 -20.52
C SER A 47 -5.91 -6.46 -21.27
N GLU A 48 -5.92 -6.37 -22.60
CA GLU A 48 -7.01 -6.92 -23.41
C GLU A 48 -7.17 -8.42 -23.14
N GLY A 49 -8.40 -8.87 -23.02
CA GLY A 49 -8.74 -10.28 -22.77
C GLY A 49 -8.56 -10.76 -21.33
N VAL A 50 -8.13 -9.91 -20.40
CA VAL A 50 -8.02 -10.26 -18.98
C VAL A 50 -9.33 -9.98 -18.26
N ALA A 51 -9.80 -10.94 -17.47
CA ALA A 51 -10.99 -10.78 -16.64
C ALA A 51 -10.79 -9.65 -15.63
N GLU A 52 -11.81 -8.80 -15.48
CA GLU A 52 -11.85 -7.73 -14.48
C GLU A 52 -12.77 -8.12 -13.33
N GLN A 53 -12.43 -7.66 -12.13
CA GLN A 53 -13.26 -7.77 -10.94
C GLN A 53 -13.47 -6.40 -10.32
N LYS A 54 -14.71 -6.11 -9.89
CA LYS A 54 -14.99 -4.94 -9.05
C LYS A 54 -14.33 -5.11 -7.70
N ILE A 55 -13.69 -4.06 -7.23
CA ILE A 55 -13.08 -3.99 -5.91
C ILE A 55 -13.47 -2.68 -5.23
N PHE A 56 -13.47 -2.72 -3.91
CA PHE A 56 -13.63 -1.53 -3.07
C PHE A 56 -12.25 -1.06 -2.60
N ILE A 57 -12.01 0.23 -2.73
CA ILE A 57 -10.84 0.93 -2.19
C ILE A 57 -11.32 1.83 -1.07
N LYS A 58 -10.61 1.79 0.05
CA LYS A 58 -10.87 2.64 1.21
C LYS A 58 -9.71 3.62 1.40
N ALA A 59 -10.04 4.85 1.78
CA ALA A 59 -9.01 5.81 2.16
C ALA A 59 -8.22 5.28 3.37
N ALA A 60 -6.89 5.26 3.28
CA ALA A 60 -6.05 4.78 4.37
C ALA A 60 -6.22 5.62 5.64
N THR A 61 -6.44 6.92 5.50
CA THR A 61 -6.70 7.84 6.61
C THR A 61 -8.02 7.53 7.34
N GLU A 62 -9.07 7.16 6.58
CA GLU A 62 -10.35 6.70 7.15
C GLU A 62 -10.18 5.38 7.90
N PHE A 63 -9.48 4.42 7.30
CA PHE A 63 -9.18 3.13 7.91
C PHE A 63 -8.41 3.29 9.23
N ILE A 64 -7.33 4.08 9.24
CA ILE A 64 -6.54 4.37 10.42
C ILE A 64 -7.39 4.98 11.55
N LYS A 65 -8.31 5.87 11.19
CA LYS A 65 -9.23 6.51 12.15
C LYS A 65 -10.26 5.53 12.69
N GLU A 66 -10.91 4.73 11.84
CA GLU A 66 -11.93 3.77 12.23
C GLU A 66 -11.37 2.66 13.12
N GLU A 67 -10.19 2.12 12.77
CA GLU A 67 -9.50 1.11 13.58
C GLU A 67 -8.80 1.73 14.80
N LYS A 68 -8.89 3.07 14.99
CA LYS A 68 -8.29 3.84 16.11
C LYS A 68 -6.79 3.56 16.25
N LEU A 69 -6.09 3.42 15.12
CA LEU A 69 -4.67 3.15 15.13
C LEU A 69 -3.89 4.42 15.54
N THR A 70 -3.28 4.39 16.69
CA THR A 70 -2.40 5.45 17.20
C THR A 70 -0.94 5.22 16.84
N GLU A 71 -0.57 3.95 16.63
CA GLU A 71 0.76 3.52 16.23
C GLU A 71 0.68 2.27 15.34
N ILE A 72 1.57 2.18 14.36
CA ILE A 72 1.69 1.07 13.41
C ILE A 72 3.15 0.61 13.44
N ASP A 73 3.41 -0.60 13.93
CA ASP A 73 4.77 -1.12 14.04
C ASP A 73 5.41 -1.30 12.67
N LEU A 74 4.68 -1.87 11.72
CA LEU A 74 5.16 -2.09 10.35
C LEU A 74 4.06 -1.84 9.32
N LEU A 75 4.32 -0.96 8.38
CA LEU A 75 3.61 -0.90 7.10
C LEU A 75 4.47 -1.56 6.03
N TYR A 76 4.02 -2.72 5.55
CA TYR A 76 4.64 -3.43 4.43
C TYR A 76 3.75 -3.29 3.20
N MET A 77 4.30 -2.85 2.07
CA MET A 77 3.52 -2.68 0.84
C MET A 77 4.27 -3.10 -0.42
N ASN A 78 3.55 -3.82 -1.25
CA ASN A 78 3.83 -4.15 -2.63
C ASN A 78 2.47 -4.15 -3.34
N ILE A 79 2.08 -3.01 -3.95
CA ILE A 79 0.72 -2.74 -4.42
C ILE A 79 0.68 -2.24 -5.86
N GLU A 80 1.61 -2.74 -6.67
CA GLU A 80 1.60 -2.66 -8.13
C GLU A 80 1.36 -1.25 -8.67
N GLY A 81 2.16 -0.27 -8.20
CA GLY A 81 2.17 1.12 -8.68
C GLY A 81 1.36 2.10 -7.84
N SER A 82 0.54 1.64 -6.89
CA SER A 82 -0.26 2.48 -6.00
C SER A 82 0.54 3.06 -4.82
N GLU A 83 1.79 2.64 -4.62
CA GLU A 83 2.66 3.06 -3.50
C GLU A 83 2.86 4.58 -3.47
N TYR A 84 2.99 5.18 -4.64
CA TYR A 84 3.23 6.62 -4.78
C TYR A 84 2.08 7.45 -4.23
N GLN A 85 0.86 7.06 -4.61
CA GLN A 85 -0.36 7.76 -4.23
C GLN A 85 -0.66 7.57 -2.75
N LEU A 86 -0.54 6.34 -2.25
CA LEU A 86 -0.77 6.01 -0.85
C LEU A 86 0.24 6.72 0.06
N LEU A 87 1.53 6.68 -0.25
CA LEU A 87 2.56 7.33 0.57
C LEU A 87 2.46 8.86 0.53
N ALA A 88 2.16 9.46 -0.62
CA ALA A 88 1.92 10.90 -0.69
C ALA A 88 0.78 11.30 0.24
N ASN A 89 -0.34 10.58 0.22
CA ASN A 89 -1.47 10.84 1.09
C ASN A 89 -1.14 10.69 2.58
N LEU A 90 -0.44 9.61 2.97
CA LEU A 90 -0.02 9.38 4.35
C LEU A 90 0.95 10.47 4.86
N ILE A 91 1.80 11.00 3.98
CA ILE A 91 2.71 12.10 4.30
C ILE A 91 1.93 13.41 4.45
N GLU A 92 1.08 13.76 3.49
CA GLU A 92 0.29 15.00 3.49
C GLU A 92 -0.67 15.07 4.68
N SER A 93 -1.29 13.95 5.04
CA SER A 93 -2.19 13.84 6.20
C SER A 93 -1.46 13.73 7.55
N ASN A 94 -0.13 13.67 7.54
CA ASN A 94 0.73 13.40 8.71
C ASN A 94 0.52 12.00 9.36
N GLU A 95 -0.27 11.11 8.76
CA GLU A 95 -0.47 9.74 9.24
C GLU A 95 0.81 8.90 9.17
N ILE A 96 1.76 9.29 8.31
CA ILE A 96 3.08 8.66 8.22
C ILE A 96 3.82 8.64 9.57
N MET A 97 3.55 9.61 10.45
CA MET A 97 4.16 9.69 11.79
C MET A 97 3.72 8.58 12.73
N LYS A 98 2.62 7.90 12.45
CA LYS A 98 2.16 6.74 13.22
C LYS A 98 2.96 5.47 12.89
N ILE A 99 3.66 5.44 11.76
CA ILE A 99 4.35 4.25 11.24
C ILE A 99 5.78 4.22 11.79
N LYS A 100 6.14 3.16 12.55
CA LYS A 100 7.50 2.97 13.05
C LYS A 100 8.46 2.48 11.97
N HIS A 101 8.01 1.46 11.23
CA HIS A 101 8.78 0.83 10.16
C HIS A 101 7.96 0.79 8.89
N LEU A 102 8.52 1.28 7.81
CA LEU A 102 7.95 1.23 6.48
C LEU A 102 8.84 0.35 5.60
N GLN A 103 8.27 -0.66 4.96
CA GLN A 103 8.93 -1.43 3.92
C GLN A 103 8.10 -1.37 2.64
N VAL A 104 8.69 -0.86 1.56
CA VAL A 104 7.98 -0.57 0.31
C VAL A 104 8.75 -1.03 -0.90
N GLN A 105 8.04 -1.65 -1.85
CA GLN A 105 8.50 -1.86 -3.21
C GLN A 105 7.89 -0.78 -4.11
N PHE A 106 8.74 0.09 -4.69
CA PHE A 106 8.29 1.04 -5.71
C PHE A 106 8.36 0.40 -7.09
N HIS A 107 7.33 0.59 -7.91
CA HIS A 107 7.28 0.08 -9.27
C HIS A 107 7.72 1.15 -10.28
N ASN A 108 8.55 0.76 -11.24
CA ASN A 108 9.15 1.69 -12.21
C ASN A 108 8.33 1.94 -13.48
N TYR A 109 7.29 1.14 -13.71
CA TYR A 109 6.40 1.27 -14.88
C TYR A 109 5.33 2.35 -14.74
N VAL A 110 5.23 2.99 -13.56
CA VAL A 110 4.34 4.13 -13.34
C VAL A 110 4.96 5.39 -13.93
N ASP A 111 4.15 6.21 -14.60
CA ASP A 111 4.58 7.47 -15.18
C ASP A 111 5.30 8.35 -14.17
N ASN A 112 6.46 8.89 -14.59
CA ASN A 112 7.31 9.72 -13.75
C ASN A 112 7.76 9.05 -12.43
N SER A 113 7.80 7.70 -12.39
CA SER A 113 8.14 6.91 -11.20
C SER A 113 9.43 7.36 -10.51
N LYS A 114 10.48 7.68 -11.26
CA LYS A 114 11.76 8.17 -10.72
C LYS A 114 11.61 9.51 -9.99
N ILE A 115 10.81 10.42 -10.55
CA ILE A 115 10.55 11.75 -9.96
C ILE A 115 9.69 11.61 -8.71
N LYS A 116 8.57 10.88 -8.81
CA LYS A 116 7.66 10.60 -7.69
C LYS A 116 8.39 9.92 -6.52
N ARG A 117 9.20 8.90 -6.81
CA ARG A 117 10.00 8.22 -5.80
C ARG A 117 10.99 9.17 -5.12
N LYS A 118 11.68 10.02 -5.89
CA LYS A 118 12.62 11.02 -5.35
C LYS A 118 11.93 11.97 -4.39
N GLU A 119 10.74 12.46 -4.75
CA GLU A 119 9.99 13.40 -3.89
C GLU A 119 9.48 12.71 -2.61
N ILE A 120 8.90 11.51 -2.70
CA ILE A 120 8.48 10.73 -1.52
C ILE A 120 9.67 10.49 -0.58
N ARG A 121 10.81 10.07 -1.11
CA ARG A 121 12.04 9.86 -0.32
C ARG A 121 12.51 11.15 0.36
N LYS A 122 12.41 12.30 -0.32
CA LYS A 122 12.73 13.61 0.26
C LYS A 122 11.82 13.94 1.44
N GLN A 123 10.51 13.65 1.33
CA GLN A 123 9.57 13.88 2.42
C GLN A 123 9.79 12.87 3.56
N LEU A 124 9.95 11.58 3.25
CA LEU A 124 10.23 10.56 4.25
C LEU A 124 11.50 10.86 5.06
N ASN A 125 12.54 11.41 4.44
CA ASN A 125 13.78 11.78 5.16
C ASN A 125 13.56 12.80 6.29
N LYS A 126 12.45 13.54 6.30
CA LYS A 126 12.13 14.48 7.39
C LYS A 126 11.71 13.76 8.67
N THR A 127 11.11 12.60 8.55
CA THR A 127 10.48 11.86 9.65
C THR A 127 11.09 10.46 9.88
N HIS A 128 11.68 9.87 8.84
CA HIS A 128 12.24 8.52 8.86
C HIS A 128 13.68 8.52 8.37
N LYS A 129 14.43 7.49 8.76
CA LYS A 129 15.78 7.19 8.27
C LYS A 129 15.69 6.01 7.33
N CYS A 130 16.27 6.16 6.13
CA CYS A 130 16.42 5.04 5.21
C CYS A 130 17.45 4.04 5.77
N ILE A 131 17.05 2.80 5.97
CA ILE A 131 17.88 1.71 6.49
C ILE A 131 18.57 0.96 5.36
N PHE A 132 17.79 0.61 4.31
CA PHE A 132 18.33 0.10 3.08
C PHE A 132 17.51 0.61 1.87
N ASN A 133 18.17 0.62 0.71
CA ASN A 133 17.58 1.08 -0.54
C ASN A 133 18.14 0.28 -1.70
N PHE A 134 17.34 -0.61 -2.24
CA PHE A 134 17.54 -1.27 -3.53
C PHE A 134 16.53 -0.69 -4.50
N PRO A 135 16.93 0.27 -5.37
CA PRO A 135 16.01 1.02 -6.20
C PRO A 135 15.06 0.14 -7.00
N PHE A 136 13.74 0.39 -6.86
CA PHE A 136 12.64 -0.37 -7.51
C PHE A 136 12.61 -1.87 -7.19
N ILE A 137 13.29 -2.28 -6.11
CA ILE A 137 13.23 -3.63 -5.57
C ILE A 137 12.62 -3.55 -4.19
N TRP A 138 13.34 -2.97 -3.20
CA TRP A 138 12.84 -2.76 -1.86
C TRP A 138 13.54 -1.61 -1.16
N GLU A 139 12.78 -0.88 -0.33
CA GLU A 139 13.30 0.11 0.61
C GLU A 139 12.73 -0.14 1.99
N ARG A 140 13.55 0.12 3.01
CA ARG A 140 13.12 0.18 4.40
C ARG A 140 13.46 1.53 5.01
N TRP A 141 12.48 2.04 5.75
CA TRP A 141 12.56 3.30 6.46
C TRP A 141 12.10 3.11 7.90
N ASP A 142 12.88 3.60 8.86
CA ASP A 142 12.54 3.56 10.27
C ASP A 142 12.29 4.98 10.78
N ARG A 143 11.20 5.18 11.54
CA ARG A 143 10.85 6.48 12.13
C ARG A 143 11.99 6.96 13.04
N ARG A 144 12.35 8.23 12.91
CA ARG A 144 13.33 8.88 13.78
C ARG A 144 12.74 9.00 15.19
N LYS A 145 13.60 8.85 16.20
CA LYS A 145 13.26 9.10 17.60
C LYS A 145 13.10 10.59 17.87
#